data_16ef79b69f539f520f155b100df0ea10
#
_entry.id   16ef79b69f539f520f155b100df0ea10
#
_cell.length_a   1.000
_cell.length_b   1.000
_cell.length_c   1.000
_cell.angle_alpha   90.00
_cell.angle_beta   90.00
_cell.angle_gamma   90.00
#
_symmetry.space_group_name_H-M   'P 1'
#
loop_
_entity.id
_entity.type
_entity.pdbx_description
1 polymer ?
#
loop_
_entity_poly.entity_id
_entity_poly.type
_entity_poly.pdbx_seq_one_letter_code
_entity_poly.pdbx_strand_id
1 'polypeptide(L)'
;MQNPKILVTGATGGTGLPVVRELMAKGFPVRAMVHRRDARSAELERRGVEVVLADLYDPDQLLDALRGIQRAYYLPLIEPYMMQSAAAFAVAAREARLEHVVQMSQWTSHRAHPATMTQQTWLVDKLFATIPGVAHTIFNPGMFAHNFLRMIDFSALLGIYPVLSGEGRAAPVSNEDMGRVAAVLLAEGPNHHAGRRYRPTGPELLSGREMAAIIASILGHRVVPLTLPIWMLGKVAQQQGLDPYLISCLRHYMEDMKRGTFSFEGGVTTVVEDLTGVPAESFETTARRYAAMPFARRTLRNRLRAFVNFNLTPFYPGYNFDKWDRKMRLPRTAQPSLSIDDDQWRAAHAAQMAEKAAPLVTGRRLRVA
;
A
#
# COMPACT_ATOMS: atom_id res chain seq x y z
N MET A 1 24.81 21.96 -3.80
CA MET A 1 24.79 20.59 -4.40
C MET A 1 23.44 20.42 -5.07
N GLN A 2 23.38 19.78 -6.23
CA GLN A 2 22.12 19.51 -6.92
C GLN A 2 21.40 18.36 -6.21
N ASN A 3 20.06 18.46 -6.05
CA ASN A 3 19.26 17.39 -5.45
C ASN A 3 19.39 16.09 -6.26
N PRO A 4 19.46 14.92 -5.60
CA PRO A 4 19.52 13.64 -6.31
C PRO A 4 18.26 13.42 -7.16
N LYS A 5 18.44 12.84 -8.34
CA LYS A 5 17.35 12.46 -9.23
C LYS A 5 16.73 11.15 -8.74
N ILE A 6 15.40 11.12 -8.65
CA ILE A 6 14.66 10.01 -8.04
C ILE A 6 13.73 9.36 -9.06
N LEU A 7 13.85 8.04 -9.23
CA LEU A 7 12.90 7.25 -10.00
C LEU A 7 11.75 6.78 -9.11
N VAL A 8 10.52 6.87 -9.62
CA VAL A 8 9.32 6.33 -8.95
C VAL A 8 8.67 5.31 -9.87
N THR A 9 8.65 4.03 -9.46
CA THR A 9 7.87 3.00 -10.15
C THR A 9 6.40 3.11 -9.79
N GLY A 10 5.50 2.65 -10.68
CA GLY A 10 4.06 2.80 -10.46
C GLY A 10 3.58 4.25 -10.31
N ALA A 11 4.28 5.20 -10.92
CA ALA A 11 4.17 6.64 -10.73
C ALA A 11 2.77 7.24 -11.03
N THR A 12 1.95 6.58 -11.83
CA THR A 12 0.57 6.99 -12.13
C THR A 12 -0.49 6.29 -11.26
N GLY A 13 -0.05 5.42 -10.36
CA GLY A 13 -0.91 4.65 -9.45
C GLY A 13 -1.27 5.39 -8.16
N GLY A 14 -2.17 4.76 -7.35
CA GLY A 14 -2.66 5.36 -6.11
C GLY A 14 -1.59 5.63 -5.05
N THR A 15 -0.50 4.88 -5.04
CA THR A 15 0.62 5.06 -4.08
C THR A 15 1.80 5.83 -4.70
N GLY A 16 2.14 5.59 -5.97
CA GLY A 16 3.27 6.26 -6.61
C GLY A 16 3.02 7.72 -6.96
N LEU A 17 1.80 8.08 -7.37
CA LEU A 17 1.47 9.45 -7.72
C LEU A 17 1.63 10.45 -6.55
N PRO A 18 1.18 10.16 -5.32
CA PRO A 18 1.49 11.00 -4.16
C PRO A 18 3.00 11.17 -3.93
N VAL A 19 3.81 10.10 -4.07
CA VAL A 19 5.28 10.20 -3.95
C VAL A 19 5.85 11.17 -4.96
N VAL A 20 5.44 11.07 -6.24
CA VAL A 20 5.87 12.00 -7.29
C VAL A 20 5.55 13.44 -6.93
N ARG A 21 4.30 13.71 -6.49
CA ARG A 21 3.84 15.06 -6.13
C ARG A 21 4.65 15.66 -4.97
N GLU A 22 4.87 14.88 -3.94
CA GLU A 22 5.62 15.31 -2.75
C GLU A 22 7.10 15.58 -3.06
N LEU A 23 7.74 14.73 -3.86
CA LEU A 23 9.12 14.94 -4.30
C LEU A 23 9.26 16.21 -5.15
N MET A 24 8.32 16.42 -6.08
CA MET A 24 8.29 17.65 -6.87
C MET A 24 8.09 18.91 -6.01
N ALA A 25 7.16 18.85 -5.04
CA ALA A 25 6.92 19.97 -4.12
C ALA A 25 8.17 20.30 -3.27
N LYS A 26 9.01 19.30 -3.00
CA LYS A 26 10.31 19.46 -2.32
C LYS A 26 11.46 19.86 -3.26
N GLY A 27 11.19 20.05 -4.56
CA GLY A 27 12.19 20.50 -5.55
C GLY A 27 13.17 19.40 -6.01
N PHE A 28 12.80 18.12 -5.86
CA PHE A 28 13.60 17.02 -6.39
C PHE A 28 13.30 16.74 -7.86
N PRO A 29 14.31 16.50 -8.71
CA PRO A 29 14.09 16.02 -10.08
C PRO A 29 13.56 14.58 -10.02
N VAL A 30 12.38 14.35 -10.62
CA VAL A 30 11.68 13.06 -10.61
C VAL A 30 11.61 12.46 -12.00
N ARG A 31 11.92 11.17 -12.10
CA ARG A 31 11.63 10.32 -13.25
C ARG A 31 10.49 9.37 -12.88
N ALA A 32 9.36 9.52 -13.55
CA ALA A 32 8.17 8.68 -13.40
C ALA A 32 8.26 7.48 -14.35
N MET A 33 8.41 6.28 -13.81
CA MET A 33 8.40 5.07 -14.61
C MET A 33 6.98 4.54 -14.77
N VAL A 34 6.57 4.32 -16.00
CA VAL A 34 5.24 3.80 -16.36
C VAL A 34 5.38 2.65 -17.37
N HIS A 35 4.46 1.68 -17.35
CA HIS A 35 4.48 0.58 -18.31
C HIS A 35 3.75 0.92 -19.63
N ARG A 36 2.94 1.98 -19.64
CA ARG A 36 2.26 2.51 -20.84
C ARG A 36 2.01 4.00 -20.72
N ARG A 37 1.95 4.69 -21.85
CA ARG A 37 1.53 6.09 -21.89
C ARG A 37 0.00 6.17 -21.89
N ASP A 38 -0.55 7.00 -21.03
CA ASP A 38 -1.97 7.32 -20.95
C ASP A 38 -2.18 8.77 -20.50
N ALA A 39 -3.43 9.19 -20.31
CA ALA A 39 -3.75 10.57 -19.89
C ALA A 39 -3.10 10.95 -18.55
N ARG A 40 -2.83 9.98 -17.65
CA ARG A 40 -2.19 10.23 -16.36
C ARG A 40 -0.70 10.50 -16.51
N SER A 41 -0.01 9.75 -17.36
CA SER A 41 1.41 10.01 -17.67
C SER A 41 1.60 11.32 -18.43
N ALA A 42 0.70 11.64 -19.36
CA ALA A 42 0.71 12.94 -20.07
C ALA A 42 0.48 14.12 -19.10
N GLU A 43 -0.32 13.94 -18.04
CA GLU A 43 -0.47 14.97 -16.99
C GLU A 43 0.83 15.19 -16.22
N LEU A 44 1.59 14.12 -15.93
CA LEU A 44 2.89 14.24 -15.28
C LEU A 44 3.89 14.99 -16.16
N GLU A 45 3.94 14.68 -17.47
CA GLU A 45 4.78 15.40 -18.44
C GLU A 45 4.44 16.89 -18.51
N ARG A 46 3.14 17.25 -18.54
CA ARG A 46 2.70 18.65 -18.51
C ARG A 46 3.13 19.39 -17.25
N ARG A 47 3.33 18.68 -16.15
CA ARG A 47 3.85 19.23 -14.89
C ARG A 47 5.38 19.24 -14.81
N GLY A 48 6.09 18.89 -15.89
CA GLY A 48 7.54 18.90 -15.94
C GLY A 48 8.21 17.64 -15.35
N VAL A 49 7.46 16.56 -15.12
CA VAL A 49 8.03 15.28 -14.71
C VAL A 49 8.58 14.55 -15.92
N GLU A 50 9.80 14.06 -15.85
CA GLU A 50 10.34 13.16 -16.86
C GLU A 50 9.62 11.81 -16.79
N VAL A 51 8.97 11.41 -17.89
CA VAL A 51 8.26 10.13 -17.98
C VAL A 51 9.03 9.16 -18.85
N VAL A 52 9.35 7.99 -18.31
CA VAL A 52 9.98 6.88 -19.03
C VAL A 52 9.05 5.67 -19.10
N LEU A 53 9.09 5.00 -20.26
CA LEU A 53 8.38 3.74 -20.47
C LEU A 53 9.35 2.60 -20.18
N ALA A 54 9.01 1.71 -19.26
CA ALA A 54 9.77 0.50 -19.00
C ALA A 54 8.89 -0.60 -18.42
N ASP A 55 9.20 -1.84 -18.78
CA ASP A 55 8.62 -3.05 -18.19
C ASP A 55 9.47 -3.51 -17.00
N LEU A 56 8.83 -3.78 -15.87
CA LEU A 56 9.52 -4.32 -14.68
C LEU A 56 10.08 -5.74 -14.87
N TYR A 57 9.70 -6.41 -15.96
CA TYR A 57 10.25 -7.72 -16.33
C TYR A 57 11.44 -7.65 -17.29
N ASP A 58 11.74 -6.48 -17.84
CA ASP A 58 12.81 -6.28 -18.81
C ASP A 58 14.03 -5.60 -18.16
N PRO A 59 15.13 -6.33 -17.87
CA PRO A 59 16.30 -5.76 -17.22
C PRO A 59 16.97 -4.64 -18.00
N ASP A 60 16.99 -4.70 -19.33
CA ASP A 60 17.63 -3.68 -20.19
C ASP A 60 16.84 -2.38 -20.14
N GLN A 61 15.50 -2.45 -20.23
CA GLN A 61 14.63 -1.27 -20.07
C GLN A 61 14.74 -0.68 -18.67
N LEU A 62 14.85 -1.52 -17.64
CA LEU A 62 15.05 -1.06 -16.27
C LEU A 62 16.39 -0.36 -16.10
N LEU A 63 17.48 -0.92 -16.66
CA LEU A 63 18.80 -0.30 -16.61
C LEU A 63 18.77 1.08 -17.30
N ASP A 64 18.16 1.18 -18.47
CA ASP A 64 17.98 2.45 -19.18
C ASP A 64 17.14 3.45 -18.38
N ALA A 65 16.06 2.99 -17.77
CA ALA A 65 15.22 3.83 -16.90
C ALA A 65 15.97 4.33 -15.66
N LEU A 66 16.93 3.56 -15.14
CA LEU A 66 17.75 3.90 -13.98
C LEU A 66 19.00 4.71 -14.31
N ARG A 67 19.34 4.92 -15.58
CA ARG A 67 20.52 5.67 -15.98
C ARG A 67 20.47 7.12 -15.48
N GLY A 68 21.47 7.51 -14.68
CA GLY A 68 21.56 8.82 -14.05
C GLY A 68 20.61 9.05 -12.86
N ILE A 69 20.01 8.00 -12.34
CA ILE A 69 19.21 8.00 -11.11
C ILE A 69 20.11 7.70 -9.91
N GLN A 70 19.88 8.40 -8.80
CA GLN A 70 20.58 8.14 -7.54
C GLN A 70 19.71 7.32 -6.57
N ARG A 71 18.40 7.59 -6.51
CA ARG A 71 17.50 6.95 -5.56
C ARG A 71 16.22 6.48 -6.24
N ALA A 72 15.60 5.43 -5.72
CA ALA A 72 14.38 4.91 -6.30
C ALA A 72 13.33 4.56 -5.25
N TYR A 73 12.06 4.83 -5.58
CA TYR A 73 10.91 4.23 -4.95
C TYR A 73 10.49 3.00 -5.75
N TYR A 74 10.58 1.84 -5.11
CA TYR A 74 10.17 0.59 -5.72
C TYR A 74 8.83 0.11 -5.18
N LEU A 75 7.84 0.03 -6.07
CA LEU A 75 6.53 -0.56 -5.81
C LEU A 75 6.45 -1.93 -6.50
N PRO A 76 6.43 -3.05 -5.75
CA PRO A 76 6.35 -4.37 -6.35
C PRO A 76 5.04 -4.57 -7.11
N LEU A 77 5.08 -5.31 -8.21
CA LEU A 77 3.88 -5.76 -8.91
C LEU A 77 3.15 -6.81 -8.06
N ILE A 78 1.84 -6.62 -7.86
CA ILE A 78 1.02 -7.60 -7.14
C ILE A 78 0.48 -8.61 -8.13
N GLU A 79 1.32 -9.59 -8.46
CA GLU A 79 1.03 -10.65 -9.41
C GLU A 79 1.89 -11.91 -9.14
N PRO A 80 1.58 -13.07 -9.74
CA PRO A 80 2.28 -14.33 -9.44
C PRO A 80 3.79 -14.29 -9.65
N TYR A 81 4.28 -13.45 -10.56
CA TYR A 81 5.70 -13.32 -10.94
C TYR A 81 6.41 -12.13 -10.26
N MET A 82 5.90 -11.64 -9.14
CA MET A 82 6.49 -10.53 -8.37
C MET A 82 8.00 -10.70 -8.14
N MET A 83 8.45 -11.92 -7.81
CA MET A 83 9.87 -12.18 -7.55
C MET A 83 10.74 -11.99 -8.78
N GLN A 84 10.23 -12.31 -9.99
CA GLN A 84 10.98 -12.10 -11.22
C GLN A 84 11.19 -10.61 -11.49
N SER A 85 10.14 -9.79 -11.39
CA SER A 85 10.25 -8.33 -11.56
C SER A 85 11.14 -7.69 -10.49
N ALA A 86 11.06 -8.17 -9.24
CA ALA A 86 11.91 -7.69 -8.16
C ALA A 86 13.40 -8.04 -8.39
N ALA A 87 13.69 -9.26 -8.88
CA ALA A 87 15.05 -9.66 -9.21
C ALA A 87 15.63 -8.85 -10.38
N ALA A 88 14.83 -8.60 -11.43
CA ALA A 88 15.22 -7.75 -12.55
C ALA A 88 15.55 -6.33 -12.08
N PHE A 89 14.68 -5.75 -11.24
CA PHE A 89 14.95 -4.43 -10.65
C PHE A 89 16.18 -4.41 -9.76
N ALA A 90 16.42 -5.45 -8.94
CA ALA A 90 17.58 -5.54 -8.07
C ALA A 90 18.90 -5.58 -8.87
N VAL A 91 18.93 -6.33 -9.97
CA VAL A 91 20.08 -6.38 -10.89
C VAL A 91 20.32 -5.00 -11.51
N ALA A 92 19.29 -4.39 -12.09
CA ALA A 92 19.39 -3.08 -12.71
C ALA A 92 19.78 -1.98 -11.71
N ALA A 93 19.26 -2.01 -10.47
CA ALA A 93 19.61 -1.09 -9.40
C ALA A 93 21.10 -1.17 -9.01
N ARG A 94 21.65 -2.38 -8.94
CA ARG A 94 23.09 -2.62 -8.71
C ARG A 94 23.94 -2.09 -9.86
N GLU A 95 23.59 -2.42 -11.09
CA GLU A 95 24.35 -2.02 -12.28
C GLU A 95 24.33 -0.50 -12.50
N ALA A 96 23.17 0.12 -12.25
CA ALA A 96 23.01 1.58 -12.27
C ALA A 96 23.69 2.28 -11.08
N ARG A 97 24.18 1.51 -10.08
CA ARG A 97 24.80 2.02 -8.84
C ARG A 97 23.90 2.97 -8.07
N LEU A 98 22.63 2.59 -7.86
CA LEU A 98 21.75 3.38 -7.00
C LEU A 98 22.37 3.53 -5.61
N GLU A 99 22.20 4.72 -5.00
CA GLU A 99 22.58 4.94 -3.60
C GLU A 99 21.55 4.31 -2.65
N HIS A 100 20.27 4.39 -3.01
CA HIS A 100 19.18 4.07 -2.09
C HIS A 100 17.94 3.59 -2.83
N VAL A 101 17.32 2.55 -2.28
CA VAL A 101 15.98 2.08 -2.66
C VAL A 101 15.06 2.10 -1.45
N VAL A 102 13.94 2.84 -1.56
CA VAL A 102 12.81 2.76 -0.65
C VAL A 102 11.79 1.79 -1.26
N GLN A 103 11.63 0.64 -0.65
CA GLN A 103 10.79 -0.43 -1.17
C GLN A 103 9.44 -0.47 -0.42
N MET A 104 8.34 -0.42 -1.17
CA MET A 104 7.02 -0.72 -0.63
C MET A 104 6.95 -2.19 -0.25
N SER A 105 6.67 -2.46 1.02
CA SER A 105 6.44 -3.77 1.60
C SER A 105 5.01 -3.86 2.15
N GLN A 106 4.73 -4.81 3.03
CA GLN A 106 3.42 -5.04 3.62
C GLN A 106 3.52 -5.18 5.14
N TRP A 107 2.52 -4.69 5.87
CA TRP A 107 2.41 -4.86 7.32
C TRP A 107 2.54 -6.33 7.74
N THR A 108 1.88 -7.21 7.01
CA THR A 108 1.81 -8.65 7.27
C THR A 108 2.99 -9.44 6.71
N SER A 109 4.01 -8.77 6.12
CA SER A 109 5.13 -9.45 5.45
C SER A 109 5.85 -10.43 6.37
N HIS A 110 5.75 -11.75 6.10
CA HIS A 110 6.53 -12.79 6.75
C HIS A 110 6.63 -14.07 5.89
N ARG A 111 7.59 -14.96 6.24
CA ARG A 111 8.03 -16.10 5.41
C ARG A 111 7.01 -17.19 5.18
N ALA A 112 6.12 -17.43 6.12
CA ALA A 112 5.18 -18.56 6.11
C ALA A 112 3.73 -18.13 5.86
N HIS A 113 3.51 -16.89 5.38
CA HIS A 113 2.15 -16.40 5.16
C HIS A 113 1.40 -17.21 4.11
N PRO A 114 0.11 -17.57 4.33
CA PRO A 114 -0.68 -18.33 3.37
C PRO A 114 -0.98 -17.56 2.06
N ALA A 115 -0.97 -16.23 2.08
CA ALA A 115 -1.04 -15.41 0.88
C ALA A 115 0.31 -15.37 0.18
N THR A 116 0.40 -15.89 -1.04
CA THR A 116 1.62 -15.90 -1.84
C THR A 116 2.20 -14.49 -2.04
N MET A 117 1.36 -13.49 -2.25
CA MET A 117 1.76 -12.08 -2.35
C MET A 117 2.55 -11.63 -1.11
N THR A 118 2.09 -11.96 0.07
CA THR A 118 2.71 -11.56 1.34
C THR A 118 4.05 -12.27 1.55
N GLN A 119 4.11 -13.57 1.23
CA GLN A 119 5.34 -14.34 1.27
C GLN A 119 6.38 -13.80 0.27
N GLN A 120 5.96 -13.51 -0.97
CA GLN A 120 6.83 -12.93 -1.98
C GLN A 120 7.34 -11.54 -1.56
N THR A 121 6.49 -10.72 -0.94
CA THR A 121 6.94 -9.41 -0.42
C THR A 121 8.03 -9.57 0.64
N TRP A 122 7.90 -10.56 1.54
CA TRP A 122 8.97 -10.88 2.49
C TRP A 122 10.27 -11.30 1.79
N LEU A 123 10.19 -12.09 0.71
CA LEU A 123 11.35 -12.45 -0.09
C LEU A 123 11.98 -11.23 -0.78
N VAL A 124 11.16 -10.30 -1.28
CA VAL A 124 11.65 -9.03 -1.84
C VAL A 124 12.36 -8.19 -0.78
N ASP A 125 11.81 -8.08 0.44
CA ASP A 125 12.47 -7.42 1.58
C ASP A 125 13.88 -7.99 1.81
N LYS A 126 14.02 -9.32 1.74
CA LYS A 126 15.31 -9.99 1.93
C LYS A 126 16.25 -9.83 0.74
N LEU A 127 15.74 -9.97 -0.48
CA LEU A 127 16.50 -9.79 -1.70
C LEU A 127 17.15 -8.40 -1.77
N PHE A 128 16.35 -7.35 -1.52
CA PHE A 128 16.84 -5.97 -1.62
C PHE A 128 17.89 -5.65 -0.54
N ALA A 129 17.76 -6.23 0.63
CA ALA A 129 18.76 -6.09 1.70
C ALA A 129 20.12 -6.70 1.35
N THR A 130 20.19 -7.54 0.32
CA THR A 130 21.44 -8.19 -0.15
C THR A 130 22.07 -7.52 -1.36
N ILE A 131 21.51 -6.45 -1.92
CA ILE A 131 22.05 -5.78 -3.10
C ILE A 131 23.35 -5.05 -2.70
N PRO A 132 24.53 -5.46 -3.22
CA PRO A 132 25.79 -4.84 -2.83
C PRO A 132 25.87 -3.37 -3.24
N GLY A 133 26.25 -2.51 -2.31
CA GLY A 133 26.45 -1.07 -2.56
C GLY A 133 25.17 -0.25 -2.71
N VAL A 134 24.00 -0.84 -2.54
CA VAL A 134 22.71 -0.15 -2.59
C VAL A 134 22.05 -0.17 -1.20
N ALA A 135 21.85 0.99 -0.60
CA ALA A 135 21.11 1.09 0.65
C ALA A 135 19.64 0.75 0.45
N HIS A 136 19.07 0.05 1.41
CA HIS A 136 17.68 -0.38 1.35
C HIS A 136 16.90 0.10 2.57
N THR A 137 15.70 0.64 2.35
CA THR A 137 14.71 0.99 3.38
C THR A 137 13.40 0.28 3.11
N ILE A 138 12.87 -0.38 4.12
CA ILE A 138 11.59 -1.08 4.05
C ILE A 138 10.46 -0.13 4.46
N PHE A 139 9.52 0.10 3.56
CA PHE A 139 8.33 0.89 3.78
C PHE A 139 7.11 -0.04 3.79
N ASN A 140 6.62 -0.42 4.98
CA ASN A 140 5.54 -1.40 5.14
C ASN A 140 4.34 -0.84 5.92
N PRO A 141 3.52 -0.01 5.24
CA PRO A 141 2.37 0.65 5.83
C PRO A 141 1.31 -0.33 6.34
N GLY A 142 0.46 0.15 7.23
CA GLY A 142 -0.76 -0.52 7.66
C GLY A 142 -1.79 -0.66 6.53
N MET A 143 -3.03 -0.98 6.88
CA MET A 143 -4.10 -1.10 5.89
C MET A 143 -4.36 0.25 5.22
N PHE A 144 -4.47 0.25 3.90
CA PHE A 144 -4.73 1.45 3.11
C PHE A 144 -6.18 1.89 3.25
N ALA A 145 -6.41 3.17 3.55
CA ALA A 145 -7.76 3.73 3.70
C ALA A 145 -8.62 3.50 2.45
N HIS A 146 -8.03 3.58 1.25
CA HIS A 146 -8.76 3.37 0.01
C HIS A 146 -9.35 1.95 -0.14
N ASN A 147 -8.78 0.93 0.52
CA ASN A 147 -9.34 -0.43 0.47
C ASN A 147 -10.70 -0.52 1.15
N PHE A 148 -10.93 0.28 2.19
CA PHE A 148 -12.21 0.38 2.91
C PHE A 148 -13.21 1.28 2.19
N LEU A 149 -12.73 2.15 1.29
CA LEU A 149 -13.55 3.16 0.60
C LEU A 149 -13.90 2.81 -0.85
N ARG A 150 -13.39 1.68 -1.38
CA ARG A 150 -13.69 1.22 -2.75
C ARG A 150 -15.19 1.03 -3.02
N MET A 151 -15.94 0.65 -1.98
CA MET A 151 -17.38 0.39 -2.05
C MET A 151 -18.20 1.48 -1.35
N ILE A 152 -17.68 2.70 -1.25
CA ILE A 152 -18.38 3.82 -0.61
C ILE A 152 -19.67 4.21 -1.36
N ASP A 153 -19.79 3.85 -2.62
CA ASP A 153 -21.00 4.01 -3.42
C ASP A 153 -22.19 3.24 -2.83
N PHE A 154 -21.99 2.03 -2.30
CA PHE A 154 -23.07 1.31 -1.59
C PHE A 154 -23.51 2.08 -0.34
N SER A 155 -22.56 2.69 0.39
CA SER A 155 -22.90 3.54 1.53
C SER A 155 -23.65 4.79 1.10
N ALA A 156 -23.15 5.49 0.08
CA ALA A 156 -23.74 6.73 -0.41
C ALA A 156 -25.10 6.54 -1.08
N LEU A 157 -25.31 5.42 -1.79
CA LEU A 157 -26.46 5.20 -2.65
C LEU A 157 -27.51 4.27 -2.04
N LEU A 158 -27.08 3.30 -1.21
CA LEU A 158 -27.97 2.27 -0.61
C LEU A 158 -28.01 2.32 0.93
N GLY A 159 -27.12 3.10 1.56
CA GLY A 159 -27.01 3.14 3.02
C GLY A 159 -26.42 1.87 3.64
N ILE A 160 -25.58 1.12 2.89
CA ILE A 160 -24.99 -0.15 3.33
C ILE A 160 -23.48 -0.03 3.25
N TYR A 161 -22.76 -0.36 4.34
CA TYR A 161 -21.31 -0.47 4.35
C TYR A 161 -20.90 -1.94 4.49
N PRO A 162 -20.35 -2.57 3.44
CA PRO A 162 -19.90 -3.97 3.47
C PRO A 162 -18.69 -4.14 4.38
N VAL A 163 -18.74 -5.05 5.35
CA VAL A 163 -17.65 -5.40 6.26
C VAL A 163 -17.25 -6.86 6.02
N LEU A 164 -15.99 -7.09 5.65
CA LEU A 164 -15.44 -8.43 5.40
C LEU A 164 -14.52 -8.93 6.53
N SER A 165 -14.09 -8.02 7.40
CA SER A 165 -13.14 -8.29 8.50
C SER A 165 -13.81 -8.63 9.84
N GLY A 166 -15.13 -8.78 9.89
CA GLY A 166 -15.84 -8.99 11.16
C GLY A 166 -15.60 -7.84 12.13
N GLU A 167 -15.20 -8.16 13.36
CA GLU A 167 -14.88 -7.16 14.42
C GLU A 167 -13.40 -6.72 14.38
N GLY A 168 -12.62 -7.16 13.39
CA GLY A 168 -11.23 -6.77 13.23
C GLY A 168 -11.07 -5.26 13.06
N ARG A 169 -9.97 -4.72 13.61
CA ARG A 169 -9.65 -3.29 13.61
C ARG A 169 -8.38 -3.02 12.85
N ALA A 170 -8.28 -1.85 12.25
CA ALA A 170 -7.07 -1.34 11.62
C ALA A 170 -7.00 0.18 11.78
N ALA A 171 -5.80 0.74 11.62
CA ALA A 171 -5.59 2.18 11.53
C ALA A 171 -5.31 2.57 10.07
N PRO A 172 -6.37 2.90 9.28
CA PRO A 172 -6.25 3.08 7.83
C PRO A 172 -5.39 4.29 7.47
N VAL A 173 -4.29 4.07 6.74
CA VAL A 173 -3.40 5.14 6.28
C VAL A 173 -3.83 5.66 4.91
N SER A 174 -3.74 6.99 4.71
CA SER A 174 -4.05 7.62 3.42
C SER A 174 -2.92 7.42 2.40
N ASN A 175 -3.25 7.46 1.10
CA ASN A 175 -2.24 7.44 0.05
C ASN A 175 -1.35 8.68 0.09
N GLU A 176 -1.92 9.80 0.52
CA GLU A 176 -1.23 11.08 0.68
C GLU A 176 -0.17 10.99 1.77
N ASP A 177 -0.50 10.38 2.92
CA ASP A 177 0.47 10.15 4.00
C ASP A 177 1.59 9.22 3.58
N MET A 178 1.25 8.14 2.88
CA MET A 178 2.26 7.24 2.31
C MET A 178 3.19 7.97 1.35
N GLY A 179 2.64 8.86 0.51
CA GLY A 179 3.41 9.70 -0.40
C GLY A 179 4.36 10.63 0.35
N ARG A 180 3.87 11.32 1.40
CA ARG A 180 4.66 12.23 2.24
C ARG A 180 5.83 11.51 2.91
N VAL A 181 5.55 10.37 3.57
CA VAL A 181 6.59 9.57 4.23
C VAL A 181 7.62 9.06 3.24
N ALA A 182 7.20 8.42 2.15
CA ALA A 182 8.13 7.90 1.14
C ALA A 182 9.00 9.02 0.53
N ALA A 183 8.43 10.20 0.31
CA ALA A 183 9.17 11.35 -0.21
C ALA A 183 10.23 11.86 0.80
N VAL A 184 9.95 11.85 2.11
CA VAL A 184 10.95 12.18 3.15
C VAL A 184 12.08 11.16 3.16
N LEU A 185 11.76 9.86 3.17
CA LEU A 185 12.77 8.79 3.15
C LEU A 185 13.71 8.89 1.94
N LEU A 186 13.16 9.24 0.77
CA LEU A 186 13.94 9.43 -0.45
C LEU A 186 14.72 10.73 -0.44
N ALA A 187 14.16 11.82 0.09
CA ALA A 187 14.80 13.13 0.14
C ALA A 187 15.99 13.14 1.10
N GLU A 188 15.83 12.61 2.30
CA GLU A 188 16.89 12.52 3.31
C GLU A 188 17.93 11.45 2.96
N GLY A 189 17.49 10.34 2.36
CA GLY A 189 18.36 9.32 1.75
C GLY A 189 19.01 8.36 2.72
N PRO A 190 20.06 7.64 2.24
CA PRO A 190 20.58 6.47 2.93
C PRO A 190 21.28 6.78 4.26
N ASN A 191 21.86 7.96 4.44
CA ASN A 191 22.56 8.32 5.68
C ASN A 191 21.63 8.29 6.91
N HIS A 192 20.32 8.49 6.71
CA HIS A 192 19.33 8.52 7.78
C HIS A 192 18.47 7.26 7.82
N HIS A 193 18.29 6.56 6.68
CA HIS A 193 17.25 5.55 6.54
C HIS A 193 17.73 4.17 6.10
N ALA A 194 19.04 3.98 5.79
CA ALA A 194 19.57 2.68 5.40
C ALA A 194 19.31 1.61 6.46
N GLY A 195 18.80 0.45 6.02
CA GLY A 195 18.50 -0.69 6.89
C GLY A 195 17.29 -0.52 7.80
N ARG A 196 16.61 0.62 7.76
CA ARG A 196 15.45 0.88 8.61
C ARG A 196 14.15 0.37 7.98
N ARG A 197 13.16 0.18 8.85
CA ARG A 197 11.79 -0.20 8.49
C ARG A 197 10.81 0.82 9.06
N TYR A 198 9.87 1.27 8.24
CA TYR A 198 8.86 2.25 8.63
C TYR A 198 7.44 1.73 8.39
N ARG A 199 6.59 1.84 9.40
CA ARG A 199 5.20 1.34 9.41
C ARG A 199 4.21 2.49 9.62
N PRO A 200 3.96 3.36 8.63
CA PRO A 200 2.97 4.41 8.78
C PRO A 200 1.56 3.82 8.88
N THR A 201 0.76 4.43 9.75
CA THR A 201 -0.66 4.14 9.92
C THR A 201 -1.45 5.44 9.95
N GLY A 202 -2.78 5.34 9.84
CA GLY A 202 -3.67 6.42 10.22
C GLY A 202 -3.63 6.66 11.73
N PRO A 203 -4.26 7.75 12.22
CA PRO A 203 -4.19 8.16 13.61
C PRO A 203 -5.10 7.36 14.54
N GLU A 204 -6.04 6.60 13.99
CA GLU A 204 -7.12 5.95 14.76
C GLU A 204 -7.28 4.49 14.39
N LEU A 205 -7.41 3.63 15.41
CA LEU A 205 -7.72 2.23 15.26
C LEU A 205 -9.23 2.03 15.16
N LEU A 206 -9.73 1.71 13.96
CA LEU A 206 -11.15 1.66 13.63
C LEU A 206 -11.62 0.25 13.26
N SER A 207 -12.79 -0.13 13.76
CA SER A 207 -13.58 -1.27 13.30
C SER A 207 -14.43 -0.90 12.06
N GLY A 208 -14.95 -1.89 11.36
CA GLY A 208 -15.88 -1.65 10.25
C GLY A 208 -17.15 -0.89 10.66
N ARG A 209 -17.60 -1.07 11.92
CA ARG A 209 -18.75 -0.34 12.48
C ARG A 209 -18.44 1.15 12.68
N GLU A 210 -17.28 1.47 13.22
CA GLU A 210 -16.84 2.86 13.42
C GLU A 210 -16.61 3.56 12.08
N MET A 211 -16.00 2.87 11.10
CA MET A 211 -15.87 3.39 9.73
C MET A 211 -17.23 3.69 9.10
N ALA A 212 -18.22 2.81 9.28
CA ALA A 212 -19.59 3.04 8.79
C ALA A 212 -20.24 4.25 9.47
N ALA A 213 -20.01 4.47 10.76
CA ALA A 213 -20.52 5.64 11.50
C ALA A 213 -19.89 6.95 10.99
N ILE A 214 -18.56 6.97 10.74
CA ILE A 214 -17.88 8.12 10.14
C ILE A 214 -18.45 8.41 8.74
N ILE A 215 -18.61 7.39 7.91
CA ILE A 215 -19.21 7.55 6.56
C ILE A 215 -20.64 8.08 6.65
N ALA A 216 -21.45 7.59 7.61
CA ALA A 216 -22.83 8.05 7.82
C ALA A 216 -22.86 9.55 8.18
N SER A 217 -21.95 10.02 9.05
CA SER A 217 -21.81 11.44 9.40
C SER A 217 -21.49 12.30 8.18
N ILE A 218 -20.54 11.83 7.32
CA ILE A 218 -20.15 12.54 6.09
C ILE A 218 -21.31 12.65 5.11
N LEU A 219 -22.08 11.57 4.95
CA LEU A 219 -23.15 11.46 3.96
C LEU A 219 -24.47 12.10 4.44
N GLY A 220 -24.61 12.41 5.74
CA GLY A 220 -25.81 12.99 6.34
C GLY A 220 -27.03 12.04 6.34
N HIS A 221 -26.80 10.72 6.31
CA HIS A 221 -27.85 9.73 6.41
C HIS A 221 -27.34 8.42 7.02
N ARG A 222 -28.27 7.58 7.46
CA ARG A 222 -27.97 6.28 8.07
C ARG A 222 -27.19 5.38 7.10
N VAL A 223 -26.09 4.82 7.58
CA VAL A 223 -25.30 3.76 6.92
C VAL A 223 -25.21 2.58 7.86
N VAL A 224 -25.66 1.42 7.41
CA VAL A 224 -25.68 0.19 8.21
C VAL A 224 -24.48 -0.66 7.83
N PRO A 225 -23.58 -1.00 8.79
CA PRO A 225 -22.53 -1.96 8.54
C PRO A 225 -23.14 -3.35 8.34
N LEU A 226 -22.83 -3.98 7.20
CA LEU A 226 -23.30 -5.32 6.86
C LEU A 226 -22.10 -6.27 6.81
N THR A 227 -21.99 -7.15 7.80
CA THR A 227 -20.95 -8.19 7.82
C THR A 227 -21.25 -9.22 6.72
N LEU A 228 -20.33 -9.34 5.78
CA LEU A 228 -20.41 -10.29 4.68
C LEU A 228 -19.44 -11.46 4.91
N PRO A 229 -19.85 -12.69 4.59
CA PRO A 229 -18.93 -13.83 4.65
C PRO A 229 -17.85 -13.70 3.56
N ILE A 230 -16.67 -14.21 3.84
CA ILE A 230 -15.49 -14.07 2.96
C ILE A 230 -15.72 -14.62 1.53
N TRP A 231 -16.56 -15.63 1.37
CA TRP A 231 -16.87 -16.16 0.05
C TRP A 231 -17.62 -15.16 -0.85
N MET A 232 -18.31 -14.18 -0.29
CA MET A 232 -18.92 -13.07 -1.05
C MET A 232 -17.86 -12.20 -1.74
N LEU A 233 -16.65 -12.09 -1.18
CA LEU A 233 -15.54 -11.39 -1.82
C LEU A 233 -15.24 -11.94 -3.21
N GLY A 234 -15.27 -13.27 -3.39
CA GLY A 234 -15.07 -13.91 -4.69
C GLY A 234 -16.16 -13.57 -5.70
N LYS A 235 -17.39 -13.39 -5.25
CA LYS A 235 -18.52 -13.01 -6.12
C LYS A 235 -18.44 -11.54 -6.53
N VAL A 236 -18.16 -10.64 -5.57
CA VAL A 236 -17.94 -9.21 -5.86
C VAL A 236 -16.74 -9.04 -6.82
N ALA A 237 -15.66 -9.76 -6.58
CA ALA A 237 -14.47 -9.71 -7.41
C ALA A 237 -14.76 -10.13 -8.85
N GLN A 238 -15.49 -11.23 -9.05
CA GLN A 238 -15.87 -11.69 -10.39
C GLN A 238 -16.79 -10.70 -11.08
N GLN A 239 -17.78 -10.17 -10.36
CA GLN A 239 -18.69 -9.15 -10.89
C GLN A 239 -17.95 -7.88 -11.35
N GLN A 240 -16.90 -7.49 -10.63
CA GLN A 240 -16.09 -6.30 -10.93
C GLN A 240 -14.92 -6.59 -11.88
N GLY A 241 -14.71 -7.83 -12.31
CA GLY A 241 -13.58 -8.23 -13.15
C GLY A 241 -12.21 -8.03 -12.46
N LEU A 242 -12.17 -8.17 -11.13
CA LEU A 242 -10.93 -8.03 -10.36
C LEU A 242 -10.04 -9.27 -10.53
N ASP A 243 -8.73 -9.06 -10.45
CA ASP A 243 -7.75 -10.14 -10.59
C ASP A 243 -7.94 -11.23 -9.52
N PRO A 244 -8.15 -12.49 -9.91
CA PRO A 244 -8.29 -13.60 -8.97
C PRO A 244 -7.10 -13.78 -8.04
N TYR A 245 -5.87 -13.50 -8.49
CA TYR A 245 -4.67 -13.58 -7.66
C TYR A 245 -4.73 -12.61 -6.48
N LEU A 246 -4.98 -11.34 -6.80
CA LEU A 246 -5.12 -10.29 -5.76
C LEU A 246 -6.19 -10.68 -4.73
N ILE A 247 -7.35 -11.14 -5.21
CA ILE A 247 -8.48 -11.46 -4.33
C ILE A 247 -8.22 -12.72 -3.51
N SER A 248 -7.56 -13.73 -4.10
CA SER A 248 -7.11 -14.92 -3.35
C SER A 248 -6.18 -14.53 -2.20
N CYS A 249 -5.28 -13.57 -2.42
CA CYS A 249 -4.40 -13.06 -1.38
C CYS A 249 -5.15 -12.23 -0.34
N LEU A 250 -6.07 -11.34 -0.76
CA LEU A 250 -6.82 -10.47 0.14
C LEU A 250 -7.72 -11.23 1.12
N ARG A 251 -8.19 -12.44 0.79
CA ARG A 251 -8.94 -13.27 1.76
C ARG A 251 -8.15 -13.54 3.05
N HIS A 252 -6.84 -13.75 2.92
CA HIS A 252 -5.96 -13.98 4.07
C HIS A 252 -5.72 -12.69 4.85
N TYR A 253 -5.67 -11.54 4.19
CA TYR A 253 -5.63 -10.23 4.85
C TYR A 253 -6.86 -9.96 5.70
N MET A 254 -8.05 -10.35 5.23
CA MET A 254 -9.26 -10.23 6.03
C MET A 254 -9.22 -11.16 7.25
N GLU A 255 -8.60 -12.33 7.11
CA GLU A 255 -8.41 -13.24 8.25
C GLU A 255 -7.37 -12.69 9.25
N ASP A 256 -6.23 -12.15 8.77
CA ASP A 256 -5.27 -11.43 9.62
C ASP A 256 -5.96 -10.30 10.39
N MET A 257 -6.80 -9.52 9.72
CA MET A 257 -7.52 -8.43 10.36
C MET A 257 -8.47 -8.92 11.47
N LYS A 258 -9.21 -10.02 11.23
CA LYS A 258 -10.07 -10.65 12.24
C LYS A 258 -9.28 -11.14 13.45
N ARG A 259 -8.08 -11.67 13.24
CA ARG A 259 -7.19 -12.22 14.27
C ARG A 259 -6.42 -11.12 15.01
N GLY A 260 -6.59 -9.84 14.66
CA GLY A 260 -5.98 -8.71 15.34
C GLY A 260 -4.56 -8.37 14.89
N THR A 261 -4.10 -8.87 13.74
CA THR A 261 -2.77 -8.57 13.20
C THR A 261 -2.54 -7.06 13.02
N PHE A 262 -3.57 -6.32 12.61
CA PHE A 262 -3.48 -4.87 12.39
C PHE A 262 -3.73 -4.04 13.66
N SER A 263 -4.08 -4.67 14.76
CA SER A 263 -4.24 -4.04 16.07
C SER A 263 -3.19 -4.52 17.09
N PHE A 264 -2.25 -5.37 16.66
CA PHE A 264 -1.18 -5.87 17.50
C PHE A 264 -0.34 -4.73 18.07
N GLU A 265 -0.04 -4.76 19.37
CA GLU A 265 0.67 -3.69 20.11
C GLU A 265 0.04 -2.30 19.90
N GLY A 266 -1.31 -2.23 19.85
CA GLY A 266 -2.08 -1.00 19.66
C GLY A 266 -2.30 -0.61 18.20
N GLY A 267 -1.54 -1.14 17.22
CA GLY A 267 -1.77 -0.99 15.77
C GLY A 267 -1.67 0.41 15.19
N VAL A 268 -1.43 1.45 16.01
CA VAL A 268 -1.27 2.84 15.60
C VAL A 268 0.19 3.26 15.75
N THR A 269 0.71 3.98 14.75
CA THR A 269 2.08 4.51 14.79
C THR A 269 2.11 6.02 14.57
N THR A 270 3.13 6.72 15.09
CA THR A 270 3.38 8.16 14.85
C THR A 270 4.31 8.41 13.67
N VAL A 271 4.69 7.38 12.91
CA VAL A 271 5.67 7.45 11.81
C VAL A 271 5.39 8.57 10.82
N VAL A 272 4.10 8.82 10.51
CA VAL A 272 3.73 9.93 9.61
C VAL A 272 4.15 11.25 10.20
N GLU A 273 3.75 11.54 11.43
CA GLU A 273 4.06 12.81 12.13
C GLU A 273 5.56 12.93 12.42
N ASP A 274 6.20 11.87 12.92
CA ASP A 274 7.63 11.87 13.28
C ASP A 274 8.52 12.21 12.07
N LEU A 275 8.19 11.72 10.87
CA LEU A 275 8.98 11.96 9.68
C LEU A 275 8.57 13.22 8.91
N THR A 276 7.30 13.57 8.91
CA THR A 276 6.80 14.65 8.05
C THR A 276 6.56 15.96 8.80
N GLY A 277 6.52 15.91 10.15
CA GLY A 277 6.14 17.05 11.00
C GLY A 277 4.64 17.39 10.90
N VAL A 278 3.84 16.57 10.22
CA VAL A 278 2.40 16.79 10.02
C VAL A 278 1.65 15.54 10.49
N PRO A 279 0.61 15.67 11.33
CA PRO A 279 -0.19 14.53 11.77
C PRO A 279 -0.74 13.71 10.60
N ALA A 280 -0.91 12.42 10.82
CA ALA A 280 -1.55 11.54 9.83
C ALA A 280 -2.99 11.97 9.56
N GLU A 281 -3.43 11.87 8.31
CA GLU A 281 -4.82 12.16 7.93
C GLU A 281 -5.79 11.18 8.62
N SER A 282 -6.90 11.71 9.15
CA SER A 282 -7.98 10.88 9.66
C SER A 282 -8.66 10.07 8.54
N PHE A 283 -9.27 8.95 8.92
CA PHE A 283 -10.12 8.18 8.00
C PHE A 283 -11.25 9.04 7.43
N GLU A 284 -11.80 9.94 8.24
CA GLU A 284 -12.84 10.89 7.83
C GLU A 284 -12.38 11.77 6.67
N THR A 285 -11.18 12.35 6.74
CA THR A 285 -10.62 13.19 5.68
C THR A 285 -10.53 12.44 4.36
N THR A 286 -10.02 11.23 4.39
CA THR A 286 -9.96 10.37 3.19
C THR A 286 -11.35 10.00 2.70
N ALA A 287 -12.28 9.63 3.58
CA ALA A 287 -13.64 9.24 3.22
C ALA A 287 -14.43 10.39 2.58
N ARG A 288 -14.24 11.64 3.00
CA ARG A 288 -14.83 12.83 2.36
C ARG A 288 -14.38 12.96 0.90
N ARG A 289 -13.10 12.72 0.60
CA ARG A 289 -12.60 12.73 -0.79
C ARG A 289 -13.28 11.66 -1.65
N TYR A 290 -13.43 10.45 -1.11
CA TYR A 290 -14.08 9.35 -1.82
C TYR A 290 -15.59 9.55 -2.00
N ALA A 291 -16.27 10.11 -0.99
CA ALA A 291 -17.69 10.45 -1.08
C ALA A 291 -18.00 11.52 -2.16
N ALA A 292 -17.04 12.40 -2.45
CA ALA A 292 -17.15 13.42 -3.50
C ALA A 292 -16.94 12.87 -4.93
N MET A 293 -16.45 11.63 -5.09
CA MET A 293 -16.16 11.05 -6.40
C MET A 293 -17.44 10.83 -7.24
N PRO A 294 -17.34 10.91 -8.57
CA PRO A 294 -18.51 10.81 -9.46
C PRO A 294 -19.37 9.56 -9.27
N PHE A 295 -18.73 8.41 -8.97
CA PHE A 295 -19.43 7.13 -8.80
C PHE A 295 -20.26 7.06 -7.50
N ALA A 296 -19.93 7.87 -6.49
CA ALA A 296 -20.65 7.97 -5.23
C ALA A 296 -21.77 9.02 -5.24
N ARG A 297 -21.87 9.85 -6.29
CA ARG A 297 -22.90 10.90 -6.39
C ARG A 297 -24.29 10.31 -6.47
N ARG A 298 -25.26 10.91 -5.73
CA ARG A 298 -26.66 10.49 -5.66
C ARG A 298 -27.45 10.85 -6.93
N THR A 299 -27.15 10.19 -8.05
CA THR A 299 -27.93 10.26 -9.28
C THR A 299 -28.81 9.02 -9.41
N LEU A 300 -29.93 9.14 -10.13
CA LEU A 300 -30.83 8.00 -10.38
C LEU A 300 -30.05 6.85 -11.07
N ARG A 301 -29.20 7.16 -12.03
CA ARG A 301 -28.35 6.19 -12.75
C ARG A 301 -27.41 5.44 -11.78
N ASN A 302 -26.72 6.15 -10.91
CA ASN A 302 -25.81 5.53 -9.94
C ASN A 302 -26.57 4.68 -8.93
N ARG A 303 -27.73 5.15 -8.43
CA ARG A 303 -28.56 4.38 -7.49
C ARG A 303 -29.07 3.09 -8.11
N LEU A 304 -29.60 3.17 -9.34
CA LEU A 304 -30.07 1.98 -10.06
C LEU A 304 -28.92 0.99 -10.29
N ARG A 305 -27.76 1.47 -10.73
CA ARG A 305 -26.56 0.64 -10.93
C ARG A 305 -26.12 -0.02 -9.63
N ALA A 306 -26.01 0.72 -8.53
CA ALA A 306 -25.62 0.17 -7.23
C ALA A 306 -26.63 -0.85 -6.73
N PHE A 307 -27.94 -0.58 -6.86
CA PHE A 307 -29.00 -1.49 -6.48
C PHE A 307 -28.95 -2.80 -7.29
N VAL A 308 -28.81 -2.71 -8.61
CA VAL A 308 -28.70 -3.88 -9.50
C VAL A 308 -27.45 -4.68 -9.15
N ASN A 309 -26.30 -4.02 -9.02
CA ASN A 309 -25.04 -4.69 -8.67
C ASN A 309 -25.13 -5.41 -7.33
N PHE A 310 -25.66 -4.75 -6.30
CA PHE A 310 -25.81 -5.34 -4.97
C PHE A 310 -26.70 -6.59 -4.99
N ASN A 311 -27.87 -6.50 -5.64
CA ASN A 311 -28.82 -7.62 -5.71
C ASN A 311 -28.36 -8.77 -6.63
N LEU A 312 -27.56 -8.47 -7.67
CA LEU A 312 -27.02 -9.51 -8.56
C LEU A 312 -25.79 -10.22 -7.99
N THR A 313 -25.06 -9.60 -7.05
CA THR A 313 -23.85 -10.18 -6.46
C THR A 313 -24.01 -11.63 -5.98
N PRO A 314 -25.09 -12.01 -5.24
CA PRO A 314 -25.29 -13.38 -4.77
C PRO A 314 -25.42 -14.41 -5.90
N PHE A 315 -25.83 -14.01 -7.09
CA PHE A 315 -26.06 -14.89 -8.23
C PHE A 315 -24.82 -15.10 -9.11
N TYR A 316 -23.75 -14.31 -8.91
CA TYR A 316 -22.48 -14.57 -9.58
C TYR A 316 -21.88 -15.88 -9.07
N PRO A 317 -21.23 -16.67 -9.96
CA PRO A 317 -20.64 -17.95 -9.55
C PRO A 317 -19.50 -17.78 -8.53
N GLY A 318 -18.80 -16.63 -8.56
CA GLY A 318 -17.67 -16.35 -7.71
C GLY A 318 -16.42 -17.14 -8.10
N TYR A 319 -15.27 -16.74 -7.56
CA TYR A 319 -14.02 -17.48 -7.73
C TYR A 319 -13.91 -18.58 -6.67
N ASN A 320 -13.58 -19.79 -7.10
CA ASN A 320 -13.08 -20.82 -6.20
C ASN A 320 -11.57 -20.63 -6.04
N PHE A 321 -11.18 -19.92 -5.02
CA PHE A 321 -9.79 -19.52 -4.79
C PHE A 321 -8.85 -20.72 -4.64
N ASP A 322 -9.25 -21.76 -3.92
CA ASP A 322 -8.39 -22.94 -3.72
C ASP A 322 -8.18 -23.73 -5.02
N LYS A 323 -9.22 -23.80 -5.86
CA LYS A 323 -9.10 -24.41 -7.20
C LYS A 323 -8.22 -23.55 -8.09
N TRP A 324 -8.36 -22.21 -8.01
CA TRP A 324 -7.57 -21.29 -8.79
C TRP A 324 -6.09 -21.34 -8.37
N ASP A 325 -5.77 -21.27 -7.07
CA ASP A 325 -4.41 -21.38 -6.55
C ASP A 325 -3.73 -22.69 -6.97
N ARG A 326 -4.46 -23.82 -6.91
CA ARG A 326 -3.93 -25.11 -7.39
C ARG A 326 -3.67 -25.12 -8.89
N LYS A 327 -4.58 -24.53 -9.68
CA LYS A 327 -4.42 -24.40 -11.14
C LYS A 327 -3.19 -23.58 -11.51
N MET A 328 -2.98 -22.48 -10.80
CA MET A 328 -1.82 -21.59 -11.01
C MET A 328 -0.51 -22.14 -10.43
N ARG A 329 -0.55 -23.27 -9.71
CA ARG A 329 0.61 -23.89 -9.06
C ARG A 329 1.41 -22.88 -8.21
N LEU A 330 0.70 -21.99 -7.50
CA LEU A 330 1.36 -20.99 -6.66
C LEU A 330 2.19 -21.67 -5.56
N PRO A 331 3.42 -21.18 -5.29
CA PRO A 331 4.24 -21.68 -4.19
C PRO A 331 3.48 -21.59 -2.86
N ARG A 332 3.59 -22.63 -2.05
CA ARG A 332 3.00 -22.67 -0.71
C ARG A 332 4.03 -23.18 0.28
N THR A 333 4.02 -22.62 1.47
CA THR A 333 4.83 -23.13 2.57
C THR A 333 4.23 -24.45 3.10
N ALA A 334 5.07 -25.31 3.65
CA ALA A 334 4.62 -26.58 4.23
C ALA A 334 3.73 -26.36 5.47
N GLN A 335 4.00 -25.30 6.22
CA GLN A 335 3.27 -24.94 7.44
C GLN A 335 2.92 -23.43 7.35
N PRO A 336 1.80 -23.08 6.68
CA PRO A 336 1.38 -21.69 6.59
C PRO A 336 0.84 -21.20 7.94
N SER A 337 1.20 -19.96 8.30
CA SER A 337 0.71 -19.27 9.49
C SER A 337 0.31 -17.84 9.15
N LEU A 338 -0.69 -17.30 9.83
CA LEU A 338 -1.00 -15.88 9.76
C LEU A 338 0.10 -15.07 10.46
N SER A 339 0.20 -13.79 10.16
CA SER A 339 1.27 -12.94 10.67
C SER A 339 1.27 -12.88 12.21
N ILE A 340 0.09 -12.80 12.82
CA ILE A 340 -0.06 -12.76 14.28
C ILE A 340 0.41 -14.06 14.99
N ASP A 341 0.44 -15.17 14.28
CA ASP A 341 0.84 -16.48 14.81
C ASP A 341 2.36 -16.75 14.63
N ASP A 342 3.11 -15.86 13.94
CA ASP A 342 4.55 -15.95 13.70
C ASP A 342 5.34 -15.17 14.77
N ASP A 343 6.18 -15.87 15.55
CA ASP A 343 6.96 -15.26 16.63
C ASP A 343 7.95 -14.20 16.14
N GLN A 344 8.57 -14.41 14.98
CA GLN A 344 9.52 -13.45 14.41
C GLN A 344 8.83 -12.18 13.96
N TRP A 345 7.63 -12.33 13.37
CA TRP A 345 6.82 -11.21 12.99
C TRP A 345 6.38 -10.40 14.22
N ARG A 346 5.87 -11.09 15.28
CA ARG A 346 5.48 -10.43 16.55
C ARG A 346 6.64 -9.69 17.19
N ALA A 347 7.79 -10.35 17.33
CA ALA A 347 8.99 -9.73 17.92
C ALA A 347 9.43 -8.48 17.15
N ALA A 348 9.45 -8.53 15.81
CA ALA A 348 9.82 -7.40 14.97
C ALA A 348 8.84 -6.23 15.06
N HIS A 349 7.53 -6.51 15.27
CA HIS A 349 6.53 -5.46 15.45
C HIS A 349 6.59 -4.86 16.86
N ALA A 350 6.70 -5.69 17.91
CA ALA A 350 6.82 -5.22 19.28
C ALA A 350 8.07 -4.34 19.49
N ALA A 351 9.24 -4.76 18.96
CA ALA A 351 10.46 -3.97 19.05
C ALA A 351 10.30 -2.58 18.42
N GLN A 352 9.69 -2.49 17.26
CA GLN A 352 9.47 -1.22 16.59
C GLN A 352 8.45 -0.32 17.30
N MET A 353 7.45 -0.90 17.94
CA MET A 353 6.49 -0.13 18.75
C MET A 353 7.13 0.36 20.07
N ALA A 354 8.09 -0.39 20.61
CA ALA A 354 8.86 -0.01 21.80
C ALA A 354 9.89 1.10 21.54
N GLU A 355 10.52 1.12 20.36
CA GLU A 355 11.45 2.20 19.95
C GLU A 355 10.80 3.59 19.98
N LYS A 356 9.49 3.69 19.83
CA LYS A 356 8.73 4.92 19.97
C LYS A 356 8.61 5.43 21.40
N ALA A 357 8.68 4.58 22.39
CA ALA A 357 8.60 4.95 23.80
C ALA A 357 9.92 5.57 24.32
N ALA A 358 11.01 5.47 23.58
CA ALA A 358 12.27 6.13 23.90
C ALA A 358 12.24 7.57 23.36
N PRO A 359 12.43 8.62 24.21
CA PRO A 359 12.47 9.99 23.72
C PRO A 359 13.62 10.11 22.70
N LEU A 360 13.31 10.72 21.55
CA LEU A 360 14.32 11.12 20.58
C LEU A 360 15.41 11.90 21.33
N VAL A 361 16.60 11.34 21.41
CA VAL A 361 17.77 12.06 21.94
C VAL A 361 18.00 13.22 20.96
N THR A 362 17.47 14.38 21.30
CA THR A 362 17.69 15.63 20.56
C THR A 362 19.19 15.83 20.46
N GLY A 363 19.70 15.71 19.23
CA GLY A 363 21.09 15.89 18.91
C GLY A 363 21.66 17.16 19.53
N ARG A 364 22.77 17.04 20.25
CA ARG A 364 23.57 18.15 20.75
C ARG A 364 23.75 19.17 19.63
N ARG A 365 23.23 20.36 19.84
CA ARG A 365 23.69 21.55 19.11
C ARG A 365 25.18 21.69 19.39
N LEU A 366 26.01 21.39 18.42
CA LEU A 366 27.39 21.83 18.42
C LEU A 366 27.39 23.37 18.46
N ARG A 367 27.69 23.91 19.61
CA ARG A 367 28.10 25.34 19.71
C ARG A 367 29.46 25.42 19.03
N VAL A 368 29.51 26.07 17.90
CA VAL A 368 30.76 26.57 17.31
C VAL A 368 31.19 27.74 18.22
N ALA A 369 32.35 27.59 18.86
CA ALA A 369 33.09 28.65 19.49
C ALA A 369 33.93 29.40 18.45
#